data_8beb4c03e5dead0ed3a3c3caeae91d57
#
_entry.id   8beb4c03e5dead0ed3a3c3caeae91d57
#
_cell.length_a   1.000
_cell.length_b   1.000
_cell.length_c   1.000
_cell.angle_alpha   90.00
_cell.angle_beta   90.00
_cell.angle_gamma   90.00
#
_symmetry.space_group_name_H-M   'P 1'
#
loop_
_entity.id
_entity.type
_entity.pdbx_description
1 polymer ?
#
loop_
_entity_poly.entity_id
_entity_poly.type
_entity_poly.pdbx_seq_one_letter_code
_entity_poly.pdbx_strand_id
1 'polypeptide(L)'
;MKAYMKKGLVALLALAFMNCRANAQSPAVLKEINGTTRLVQDGRPMILLGGELHNSTSSTPSSFRKALETVRAMGLNALIGSVSWEQVEPQEGRYDFSVLDSMICIADEARMPLVLIWFASYKNGESSYAPLWVKKDTRRFFRTRDSLNHNTTTLSPFCRETIKADSRAYCQMLKHLKEQDRNRRVCMIQVENEMGAFVDVDHCPEARDAFNGPIPQGLTDYLQKNWKKMEGSLVRQWKASGSKKKGSWEELFGQGDLTRQFFMAAAFAQFAEEVTRSGKAIYPLPAYVNCWMADEDAQPGSYPNGGPRPTVLDVYKALAPSVDLLAPDIYRPTLYRIVEAYHRPDNALFIPELKLEAGNAYYTFAEHNAICFSPFGIEDVAKDSIFCEEYRVLGGLLPLISDYQGTGRMHGFVRQEGVDGAGDTVRLGFSPYEMEVHYLKDARRAHGMAVKIADDEFIVAGAGCQVVFHSERQGQFCKIGWAEEVEPAENGGWRTLRVLNGDETGHHNWLPLAQGRTVSGIYRIKLYTYPEK
;
A
#
# COMPACT_ATOMS: atom_id res chain seq x y z
N MET A 1 36.67 -51.33 -26.36
CA MET A 1 35.91 -50.98 -25.14
C MET A 1 36.28 -49.65 -24.47
N LYS A 2 37.51 -49.13 -24.56
CA LYS A 2 37.95 -47.84 -23.93
C LYS A 2 37.50 -46.57 -24.68
N ALA A 3 37.09 -46.64 -25.95
CA ALA A 3 36.71 -45.46 -26.72
C ALA A 3 35.21 -45.07 -26.55
N TYR A 4 34.33 -45.98 -26.14
CA TYR A 4 32.92 -45.71 -25.90
C TYR A 4 32.63 -45.11 -24.51
N MET A 5 33.48 -45.37 -23.52
CA MET A 5 33.31 -44.77 -22.16
C MET A 5 33.64 -43.27 -22.08
N LYS A 6 34.54 -42.77 -22.96
CA LYS A 6 34.86 -41.33 -22.97
C LYS A 6 33.76 -40.42 -23.59
N LYS A 7 32.97 -40.99 -24.53
CA LYS A 7 31.88 -40.23 -25.15
C LYS A 7 30.62 -40.14 -24.26
N GLY A 8 30.38 -41.12 -23.40
CA GLY A 8 29.27 -41.12 -22.44
C GLY A 8 29.48 -40.14 -21.27
N LEU A 9 30.72 -39.98 -20.82
CA LEU A 9 31.06 -39.07 -19.69
C LEU A 9 30.99 -37.60 -20.09
N VAL A 10 31.33 -37.26 -21.34
CA VAL A 10 31.23 -35.87 -21.85
C VAL A 10 29.78 -35.49 -22.11
N ALA A 11 28.92 -36.41 -22.52
CA ALA A 11 27.48 -36.15 -22.72
C ALA A 11 26.75 -35.97 -21.37
N LEU A 12 27.11 -36.71 -20.30
CA LEU A 12 26.55 -36.55 -18.97
C LEU A 12 26.99 -35.26 -18.27
N LEU A 13 28.23 -34.81 -18.49
CA LEU A 13 28.70 -33.50 -18.00
C LEU A 13 28.04 -32.33 -18.75
N ALA A 14 27.76 -32.45 -20.05
CA ALA A 14 27.05 -31.43 -20.82
C ALA A 14 25.56 -31.35 -20.42
N LEU A 15 24.91 -32.47 -20.06
CA LEU A 15 23.54 -32.45 -19.51
C LEU A 15 23.46 -31.93 -18.08
N ALA A 16 24.50 -32.09 -17.26
CA ALA A 16 24.56 -31.53 -15.91
C ALA A 16 24.76 -30.01 -15.93
N PHE A 17 25.43 -29.45 -16.95
CA PHE A 17 25.54 -27.98 -17.13
C PHE A 17 24.31 -27.34 -17.79
N MET A 18 23.40 -28.08 -18.37
CA MET A 18 22.17 -27.54 -18.98
C MET A 18 21.03 -27.32 -17.98
N ASN A 19 21.10 -27.84 -16.76
CA ASN A 19 20.02 -27.70 -15.75
C ASN A 19 20.28 -26.63 -14.66
N CYS A 20 21.34 -25.84 -14.74
CA CYS A 20 21.56 -24.68 -13.88
C CYS A 20 21.42 -23.36 -14.63
N ARG A 21 20.42 -23.19 -15.50
CA ARG A 21 19.87 -21.88 -15.71
C ARG A 21 18.90 -21.66 -14.54
N ALA A 22 19.39 -21.08 -13.46
CA ALA A 22 18.51 -20.39 -12.53
C ALA A 22 17.62 -19.48 -13.39
N ASN A 23 16.32 -19.78 -13.46
CA ASN A 23 15.37 -18.92 -14.15
C ASN A 23 15.52 -17.55 -13.47
N ALA A 24 16.01 -16.57 -14.23
CA ALA A 24 16.09 -15.21 -13.72
C ALA A 24 14.67 -14.81 -13.31
N GLN A 25 14.51 -14.36 -12.07
CA GLN A 25 13.20 -13.94 -11.56
C GLN A 25 12.64 -12.83 -12.45
N SER A 26 11.33 -12.88 -12.68
CA SER A 26 10.63 -11.86 -13.45
C SER A 26 10.39 -10.62 -12.57
N PRO A 27 10.42 -9.41 -13.14
CA PRO A 27 9.97 -8.22 -12.42
C PRO A 27 8.54 -8.39 -11.91
N ALA A 28 8.25 -7.80 -10.76
CA ALA A 28 6.89 -7.77 -10.25
C ALA A 28 6.00 -6.92 -11.17
N VAL A 29 4.73 -7.28 -11.27
CA VAL A 29 3.72 -6.59 -12.08
C VAL A 29 2.38 -6.57 -11.35
N LEU A 30 1.53 -5.60 -11.66
CA LEU A 30 0.13 -5.62 -11.23
C LEU A 30 -0.72 -6.39 -12.24
N LYS A 31 -1.56 -7.30 -11.75
CA LYS A 31 -2.49 -8.12 -12.56
C LYS A 31 -3.83 -8.25 -11.87
N GLU A 32 -4.89 -8.29 -12.65
CA GLU A 32 -6.21 -8.64 -12.15
C GLU A 32 -6.31 -10.16 -11.96
N ILE A 33 -6.71 -10.58 -10.75
CA ILE A 33 -6.95 -11.99 -10.37
C ILE A 33 -8.21 -11.99 -9.50
N ASN A 34 -9.21 -12.81 -9.84
CA ASN A 34 -10.49 -12.88 -9.13
C ASN A 34 -11.19 -11.51 -8.96
N GLY A 35 -11.10 -10.64 -9.99
CA GLY A 35 -11.74 -9.31 -9.96
C GLY A 35 -11.06 -8.29 -9.06
N THR A 36 -9.85 -8.57 -8.55
CA THR A 36 -9.06 -7.61 -7.78
C THR A 36 -7.63 -7.50 -8.32
N THR A 37 -7.05 -6.29 -8.25
CA THR A 37 -5.67 -6.07 -8.67
C THR A 37 -4.70 -6.63 -7.62
N ARG A 38 -3.76 -7.45 -8.06
CA ARG A 38 -2.75 -8.12 -7.23
C ARG A 38 -1.33 -7.77 -7.71
N LEU A 39 -0.41 -7.65 -6.79
CA LEU A 39 1.02 -7.66 -7.09
C LEU A 39 1.44 -9.11 -7.38
N VAL A 40 2.10 -9.35 -8.51
CA VAL A 40 2.46 -10.70 -8.96
C VAL A 40 3.94 -10.74 -9.35
N GLN A 41 4.68 -11.71 -8.82
CA GLN A 41 6.06 -11.98 -9.22
C GLN A 41 6.21 -13.48 -9.51
N ASP A 42 6.89 -13.85 -10.58
CA ASP A 42 7.07 -15.24 -11.04
C ASP A 42 5.75 -16.02 -11.14
N GLY A 43 4.67 -15.32 -11.54
CA GLY A 43 3.33 -15.89 -11.68
C GLY A 43 2.58 -16.12 -10.38
N ARG A 44 3.13 -15.72 -9.22
CA ARG A 44 2.50 -15.89 -7.89
C ARG A 44 2.09 -14.54 -7.32
N PRO A 45 0.86 -14.42 -6.81
CA PRO A 45 0.43 -13.24 -6.07
C PRO A 45 1.29 -13.03 -4.82
N MET A 46 1.60 -11.77 -4.53
CA MET A 46 2.31 -11.33 -3.34
C MET A 46 1.41 -10.42 -2.51
N ILE A 47 1.37 -10.67 -1.20
CA ILE A 47 0.83 -9.74 -0.22
C ILE A 47 2.01 -9.24 0.60
N LEU A 48 2.14 -7.94 0.75
CA LEU A 48 3.23 -7.33 1.48
C LEU A 48 2.78 -7.02 2.91
N LEU A 49 3.08 -7.94 3.84
CA LEU A 49 3.06 -7.65 5.28
C LEU A 49 4.39 -6.98 5.59
N GLY A 50 4.41 -5.68 5.38
CA GLY A 50 5.61 -4.88 5.32
C GLY A 50 5.95 -4.16 6.63
N GLY A 51 7.01 -3.39 6.55
CA GLY A 51 7.39 -2.36 7.51
C GLY A 51 8.19 -1.29 6.79
N GLU A 52 7.89 -0.02 7.08
CA GLU A 52 8.66 1.10 6.56
C GLU A 52 9.72 1.51 7.57
N LEU A 53 10.95 1.67 7.08
CA LEU A 53 12.09 2.12 7.87
C LEU A 53 12.06 3.64 8.07
N HIS A 54 12.69 4.12 9.15
CA HIS A 54 12.95 5.55 9.29
C HIS A 54 13.73 6.12 8.11
N ASN A 55 13.50 7.39 7.82
CA ASN A 55 13.99 8.09 6.63
C ASN A 55 15.50 7.95 6.38
N SER A 56 16.31 7.92 7.43
CA SER A 56 17.78 7.83 7.32
C SER A 56 18.35 6.43 7.51
N THR A 57 17.52 5.44 7.87
CA THR A 57 18.00 4.08 8.16
C THR A 57 18.63 3.42 6.93
N SER A 58 18.12 3.73 5.74
CA SER A 58 18.68 3.24 4.47
C SER A 58 19.89 4.03 3.98
N SER A 59 20.32 5.10 4.66
CA SER A 59 21.38 6.00 4.19
C SER A 59 22.79 5.39 4.26
N THR A 60 22.98 4.30 5.01
CA THR A 60 24.24 3.55 5.07
C THR A 60 24.00 2.04 5.08
N PRO A 61 24.92 1.23 4.53
CA PRO A 61 24.81 -0.24 4.54
C PRO A 61 24.70 -0.83 5.95
N SER A 62 25.42 -0.25 6.93
CA SER A 62 25.45 -0.75 8.30
C SER A 62 24.12 -0.54 9.03
N SER A 63 23.50 0.63 8.89
CA SER A 63 22.19 0.91 9.51
C SER A 63 21.09 0.09 8.86
N PHE A 64 21.08 -0.04 7.53
CA PHE A 64 20.12 -0.87 6.81
C PHE A 64 20.21 -2.35 7.20
N ARG A 65 21.43 -2.92 7.28
CA ARG A 65 21.64 -4.31 7.73
C ARG A 65 21.13 -4.54 9.15
N LYS A 66 21.46 -3.64 10.08
CA LYS A 66 21.00 -3.71 11.46
C LYS A 66 19.46 -3.69 11.56
N ALA A 67 18.83 -2.80 10.81
CA ALA A 67 17.36 -2.71 10.79
C ALA A 67 16.73 -3.99 10.23
N LEU A 68 17.24 -4.50 9.09
CA LEU A 68 16.73 -5.72 8.48
C LEU A 68 16.88 -6.94 9.42
N GLU A 69 18.02 -7.07 10.10
CA GLU A 69 18.23 -8.13 11.13
C GLU A 69 17.21 -8.00 12.29
N THR A 70 16.90 -6.77 12.69
CA THR A 70 15.91 -6.50 13.74
C THR A 70 14.51 -6.96 13.33
N VAL A 71 14.07 -6.59 12.13
CA VAL A 71 12.68 -6.85 11.67
C VAL A 71 12.45 -8.28 11.18
N ARG A 72 13.50 -8.99 10.78
CA ARG A 72 13.39 -10.35 10.24
C ARG A 72 12.68 -11.33 11.17
N ALA A 73 12.84 -11.17 12.49
CA ALA A 73 12.22 -12.03 13.50
C ALA A 73 10.74 -11.71 13.75
N MET A 74 10.20 -10.64 13.15
CA MET A 74 8.83 -10.17 13.39
C MET A 74 7.78 -10.85 12.50
N GLY A 75 8.18 -11.62 11.50
CA GLY A 75 7.25 -12.24 10.53
C GLY A 75 6.93 -11.39 9.31
N LEU A 76 7.62 -10.26 9.11
CA LEU A 76 7.50 -9.46 7.89
C LEU A 76 8.00 -10.24 6.66
N ASN A 77 7.36 -9.98 5.53
CA ASN A 77 7.78 -10.54 4.26
C ASN A 77 8.19 -9.48 3.22
N ALA A 78 8.20 -8.20 3.59
CA ALA A 78 8.65 -7.09 2.75
C ALA A 78 9.19 -5.94 3.60
N LEU A 79 10.05 -5.11 3.03
CA LEU A 79 10.60 -3.92 3.67
C LEU A 79 10.50 -2.72 2.74
N ILE A 80 10.09 -1.57 3.28
CA ILE A 80 10.08 -0.30 2.57
C ILE A 80 11.25 0.54 3.07
N GLY A 81 12.11 0.98 2.14
CA GLY A 81 13.30 1.77 2.46
C GLY A 81 13.59 2.82 1.40
N SER A 82 14.21 3.92 1.79
CA SER A 82 14.44 5.07 0.93
C SER A 82 15.76 5.05 0.19
N VAL A 83 15.75 5.66 -1.00
CA VAL A 83 16.92 6.03 -1.79
C VAL A 83 16.81 7.52 -2.08
N SER A 84 17.80 8.32 -1.68
CA SER A 84 17.73 9.78 -1.80
C SER A 84 18.49 10.30 -3.01
N TRP A 85 17.90 11.28 -3.71
CA TRP A 85 18.53 11.93 -4.86
C TRP A 85 19.87 12.57 -4.51
N GLU A 86 19.96 13.22 -3.34
CA GLU A 86 21.22 13.87 -2.90
C GLU A 86 22.38 12.88 -2.70
N GLN A 87 22.09 11.60 -2.38
CA GLN A 87 23.10 10.54 -2.31
C GLN A 87 23.39 9.95 -3.69
N VAL A 88 22.35 9.75 -4.51
CA VAL A 88 22.50 9.17 -5.86
C VAL A 88 23.21 10.12 -6.81
N GLU A 89 22.95 11.44 -6.74
CA GLU A 89 23.57 12.45 -7.62
C GLU A 89 24.13 13.63 -6.79
N PRO A 90 25.20 13.41 -5.97
CA PRO A 90 25.75 14.45 -5.09
C PRO A 90 26.34 15.64 -5.85
N GLN A 91 26.72 15.44 -7.12
CA GLN A 91 27.11 16.46 -8.07
C GLN A 91 26.38 16.21 -9.38
N GLU A 92 25.96 17.29 -10.06
CA GLU A 92 25.21 17.16 -11.30
C GLU A 92 25.92 16.26 -12.32
N GLY A 93 25.21 15.21 -12.78
CA GLY A 93 25.70 14.23 -13.74
C GLY A 93 26.69 13.21 -13.19
N ARG A 94 26.99 13.21 -11.88
CA ARG A 94 27.84 12.22 -11.21
C ARG A 94 26.99 11.37 -10.27
N TYR A 95 26.86 10.09 -10.60
CA TYR A 95 26.00 9.16 -9.90
C TYR A 95 26.80 8.22 -9.00
N ASP A 96 26.30 8.00 -7.78
CA ASP A 96 26.80 7.04 -6.80
C ASP A 96 25.65 6.11 -6.38
N PHE A 97 25.78 4.84 -6.71
CA PHE A 97 24.79 3.80 -6.38
C PHE A 97 25.27 2.86 -5.28
N SER A 98 26.39 3.15 -4.61
CA SER A 98 27.02 2.25 -3.63
C SER A 98 26.08 1.86 -2.49
N VAL A 99 25.24 2.80 -2.01
CA VAL A 99 24.23 2.53 -0.98
C VAL A 99 23.14 1.63 -1.52
N LEU A 100 22.60 1.91 -2.71
CA LEU A 100 21.56 1.10 -3.35
C LEU A 100 22.05 -0.33 -3.61
N ASP A 101 23.28 -0.50 -4.13
CA ASP A 101 23.90 -1.82 -4.34
C ASP A 101 23.98 -2.61 -3.05
N SER A 102 24.36 -1.95 -1.96
CA SER A 102 24.44 -2.56 -0.64
C SER A 102 23.05 -2.96 -0.12
N MET A 103 22.04 -2.13 -0.31
CA MET A 103 20.65 -2.46 0.07
C MET A 103 20.15 -3.69 -0.68
N ILE A 104 20.38 -3.75 -2.01
CA ILE A 104 20.00 -4.91 -2.84
C ILE A 104 20.73 -6.17 -2.36
N CYS A 105 22.04 -6.10 -2.12
CA CYS A 105 22.83 -7.23 -1.65
C CYS A 105 22.33 -7.76 -0.30
N ILE A 106 22.13 -6.87 0.67
CA ILE A 106 21.63 -7.22 2.02
C ILE A 106 20.23 -7.83 1.96
N ALA A 107 19.35 -7.25 1.14
CA ALA A 107 18.01 -7.78 0.93
C ALA A 107 18.01 -9.15 0.24
N ASP A 108 18.95 -9.37 -0.69
CA ASP A 108 19.11 -10.64 -1.38
C ASP A 108 19.63 -11.75 -0.45
N GLU A 109 20.61 -11.46 0.40
CA GLU A 109 21.09 -12.35 1.46
C GLU A 109 19.95 -12.80 2.38
N ALA A 110 19.03 -11.88 2.71
CA ALA A 110 17.86 -12.13 3.55
C ALA A 110 16.66 -12.71 2.79
N ARG A 111 16.68 -12.74 1.46
CA ARG A 111 15.55 -13.03 0.58
C ARG A 111 14.33 -12.13 0.85
N MET A 112 14.59 -10.86 1.20
CA MET A 112 13.58 -9.88 1.58
C MET A 112 13.16 -9.06 0.36
N PRO A 113 11.90 -9.11 -0.09
CA PRO A 113 11.35 -8.15 -1.05
C PRO A 113 11.48 -6.72 -0.56
N LEU A 114 11.81 -5.81 -1.47
CA LEU A 114 11.94 -4.39 -1.20
C LEU A 114 10.92 -3.57 -1.98
N VAL A 115 10.36 -2.58 -1.33
CA VAL A 115 9.76 -1.41 -1.95
C VAL A 115 10.71 -0.24 -1.73
N LEU A 116 11.13 0.43 -2.80
CA LEU A 116 12.03 1.58 -2.69
C LEU A 116 11.24 2.87 -2.75
N ILE A 117 11.57 3.82 -1.88
CA ILE A 117 11.07 5.18 -1.93
C ILE A 117 12.13 6.05 -2.61
N TRP A 118 11.74 6.74 -3.68
CA TRP A 118 12.55 7.76 -4.30
C TRP A 118 12.34 9.10 -3.59
N PHE A 119 13.19 9.42 -2.60
CA PHE A 119 13.22 10.71 -1.95
C PHE A 119 13.99 11.71 -2.80
N ALA A 120 13.28 12.62 -3.46
CA ALA A 120 13.93 13.54 -4.40
C ALA A 120 13.45 14.99 -4.23
N SER A 121 12.59 15.45 -5.14
CA SER A 121 12.12 16.83 -5.14
C SER A 121 11.17 17.11 -3.98
N TYR A 122 10.45 16.10 -3.50
CA TYR A 122 9.43 16.28 -2.46
C TYR A 122 9.53 15.22 -1.35
N LYS A 123 9.52 15.72 -0.11
CA LYS A 123 9.37 14.94 1.13
C LYS A 123 8.58 15.76 2.13
N ASN A 124 7.37 15.30 2.49
CA ASN A 124 6.49 15.95 3.45
C ASN A 124 6.20 17.43 3.10
N GLY A 125 5.98 17.70 1.81
CA GLY A 125 5.74 19.06 1.32
C GLY A 125 6.95 19.97 1.24
N GLU A 126 8.16 19.43 1.41
CA GLU A 126 9.42 20.19 1.32
C GLU A 126 10.41 19.54 0.36
N SER A 127 11.50 20.24 -0.01
CA SER A 127 12.52 19.76 -0.94
C SER A 127 13.83 19.42 -0.24
N SER A 128 13.74 18.71 0.90
CA SER A 128 14.87 18.42 1.77
C SER A 128 15.87 17.44 1.20
N TYR A 129 15.46 16.54 0.30
CA TYR A 129 16.32 15.50 -0.31
C TYR A 129 16.82 15.83 -1.72
N ALA A 130 16.47 16.99 -2.28
CA ALA A 130 17.09 17.48 -3.49
C ALA A 130 18.60 17.74 -3.24
N PRO A 131 19.48 17.45 -4.21
CA PRO A 131 20.93 17.66 -4.05
C PRO A 131 21.30 19.12 -3.81
N LEU A 132 22.46 19.33 -3.16
CA LEU A 132 22.93 20.66 -2.82
C LEU A 132 23.09 21.59 -4.03
N TRP A 133 23.47 21.04 -5.18
CA TRP A 133 23.59 21.80 -6.43
C TRP A 133 22.23 22.30 -6.95
N VAL A 134 21.14 21.55 -6.74
CA VAL A 134 19.75 22.00 -7.00
C VAL A 134 19.35 23.07 -5.99
N LYS A 135 19.56 22.81 -4.68
CA LYS A 135 19.16 23.73 -3.58
C LYS A 135 19.81 25.11 -3.71
N LYS A 136 21.04 25.21 -4.24
CA LYS A 136 21.80 26.45 -4.36
C LYS A 136 21.45 27.28 -5.61
N ASP A 137 21.06 26.65 -6.71
CA ASP A 137 20.75 27.35 -7.95
C ASP A 137 19.25 27.71 -8.03
N THR A 138 18.85 28.70 -7.25
CA THR A 138 17.46 29.13 -7.13
C THR A 138 16.93 29.85 -8.39
N ARG A 139 17.78 30.20 -9.34
CA ARG A 139 17.38 30.77 -10.64
C ARG A 139 16.93 29.66 -11.60
N ARG A 140 17.69 28.59 -11.66
CA ARG A 140 17.39 27.43 -12.50
C ARG A 140 16.30 26.56 -11.87
N PHE A 141 16.33 26.38 -10.54
CA PHE A 141 15.40 25.54 -9.77
C PHE A 141 14.60 26.43 -8.82
N PHE A 142 13.62 27.13 -9.38
CA PHE A 142 12.82 28.06 -8.60
C PHE A 142 11.84 27.31 -7.67
N ARG A 143 11.46 28.01 -6.59
CA ARG A 143 10.63 27.48 -5.52
C ARG A 143 9.20 27.94 -5.66
N THR A 144 8.28 27.23 -4.99
CA THR A 144 6.92 27.72 -4.76
C THR A 144 6.97 29.05 -4.01
N ARG A 145 5.97 29.89 -4.24
CA ARG A 145 5.81 31.15 -3.54
C ARG A 145 4.50 31.20 -2.77
N ASP A 146 4.56 31.82 -1.60
CA ASP A 146 3.38 32.12 -0.79
C ASP A 146 2.57 33.30 -1.36
N SER A 147 1.44 33.64 -0.73
CA SER A 147 0.55 34.73 -1.12
C SER A 147 1.21 36.11 -1.02
N LEU A 148 2.28 36.25 -0.24
CA LEU A 148 3.11 37.45 -0.13
C LEU A 148 4.27 37.47 -1.14
N ASN A 149 4.33 36.47 -2.02
CA ASN A 149 5.37 36.30 -3.05
C ASN A 149 6.77 35.99 -2.47
N HIS A 150 6.85 35.43 -1.26
CA HIS A 150 8.10 34.91 -0.70
C HIS A 150 8.33 33.48 -1.17
N ASN A 151 9.59 33.13 -1.45
CA ASN A 151 9.96 31.77 -1.74
C ASN A 151 9.76 30.87 -0.52
N THR A 152 9.20 29.70 -0.70
CA THR A 152 9.12 28.65 0.32
C THR A 152 10.36 27.74 0.29
N THR A 153 10.35 26.68 1.10
CA THR A 153 11.38 25.63 1.07
C THR A 153 11.17 24.61 -0.05
N THR A 154 9.99 24.59 -0.67
CA THR A 154 9.57 23.59 -1.66
C THR A 154 9.91 24.03 -3.10
N LEU A 155 10.48 23.17 -3.91
CA LEU A 155 10.65 23.39 -5.34
C LEU A 155 9.29 23.47 -6.03
N SER A 156 9.14 24.39 -6.99
CA SER A 156 7.87 24.53 -7.70
C SER A 156 7.64 23.38 -8.67
N PRO A 157 6.44 22.75 -8.67
CA PRO A 157 6.08 21.73 -9.66
C PRO A 157 5.99 22.29 -11.08
N PHE A 158 5.97 23.62 -11.23
CA PHE A 158 6.01 24.31 -12.52
C PHE A 158 7.44 24.53 -13.04
N CYS A 159 8.47 24.22 -12.24
CA CYS A 159 9.86 24.32 -12.63
C CYS A 159 10.29 23.18 -13.55
N ARG A 160 10.30 23.42 -14.86
CA ARG A 160 10.68 22.42 -15.86
C ARG A 160 12.09 21.85 -15.67
N GLU A 161 13.04 22.66 -15.16
CA GLU A 161 14.40 22.20 -14.92
C GLU A 161 14.46 21.22 -13.74
N THR A 162 13.62 21.42 -12.70
CA THR A 162 13.48 20.45 -11.61
C THR A 162 12.96 19.11 -12.14
N ILE A 163 11.85 19.14 -12.90
CA ILE A 163 11.25 17.93 -13.48
C ILE A 163 12.27 17.15 -14.31
N LYS A 164 13.04 17.84 -15.17
CA LYS A 164 14.06 17.21 -16.04
C LYS A 164 15.21 16.61 -15.23
N ALA A 165 15.69 17.33 -14.20
CA ALA A 165 16.82 16.89 -13.40
C ALA A 165 16.46 15.67 -12.55
N ASP A 166 15.31 15.69 -11.89
CA ASP A 166 14.77 14.59 -11.10
C ASP A 166 14.50 13.36 -11.98
N SER A 167 13.72 13.51 -13.07
CA SER A 167 13.45 12.42 -14.01
C SER A 167 14.73 11.78 -14.55
N ARG A 168 15.77 12.58 -14.82
CA ARG A 168 17.07 12.08 -15.28
C ARG A 168 17.74 11.22 -14.19
N ALA A 169 17.78 11.69 -12.94
CA ALA A 169 18.38 10.96 -11.83
C ALA A 169 17.61 9.67 -11.54
N TYR A 170 16.29 9.75 -11.50
CA TYR A 170 15.39 8.59 -11.35
C TYR A 170 15.61 7.55 -12.45
N CYS A 171 15.72 7.98 -13.72
CA CYS A 171 16.03 7.10 -14.84
C CYS A 171 17.38 6.40 -14.70
N GLN A 172 18.42 7.10 -14.21
CA GLN A 172 19.74 6.48 -13.98
C GLN A 172 19.67 5.45 -12.85
N MET A 173 18.95 5.75 -11.77
CA MET A 173 18.69 4.79 -10.69
C MET A 173 17.98 3.53 -11.20
N LEU A 174 16.90 3.68 -11.98
CA LEU A 174 16.18 2.54 -12.53
C LEU A 174 16.96 1.72 -13.55
N LYS A 175 17.81 2.39 -14.35
CA LYS A 175 18.72 1.69 -15.26
C LYS A 175 19.70 0.83 -14.47
N HIS A 176 20.33 1.40 -13.45
CA HIS A 176 21.26 0.70 -12.58
C HIS A 176 20.56 -0.45 -11.84
N LEU A 177 19.39 -0.21 -11.24
CA LEU A 177 18.58 -1.21 -10.56
C LEU A 177 18.25 -2.40 -11.48
N LYS A 178 17.82 -2.14 -12.72
CA LYS A 178 17.51 -3.18 -13.72
C LYS A 178 18.68 -4.12 -13.97
N GLU A 179 19.92 -3.59 -13.94
CA GLU A 179 21.16 -4.31 -14.20
C GLU A 179 21.67 -5.06 -12.97
N GLN A 180 21.54 -4.47 -11.77
CA GLN A 180 22.13 -4.99 -10.53
C GLN A 180 21.22 -5.90 -9.73
N ASP A 181 19.92 -5.62 -9.68
CA ASP A 181 18.94 -6.44 -8.97
C ASP A 181 18.57 -7.71 -9.77
N ARG A 182 19.51 -8.64 -9.83
CA ARG A 182 19.38 -9.89 -10.63
C ARG A 182 18.30 -10.81 -10.09
N ASN A 183 18.09 -10.83 -8.78
CA ASN A 183 17.11 -11.66 -8.10
C ASN A 183 15.78 -10.92 -7.88
N ARG A 184 15.60 -9.74 -8.52
CA ARG A 184 14.35 -8.96 -8.52
C ARG A 184 13.75 -8.75 -7.13
N ARG A 185 14.62 -8.38 -6.17
CA ARG A 185 14.21 -8.07 -4.78
C ARG A 185 13.34 -6.83 -4.72
N VAL A 186 13.60 -5.84 -5.59
CA VAL A 186 12.77 -4.65 -5.67
C VAL A 186 11.51 -4.96 -6.47
N CYS A 187 10.37 -4.91 -5.79
CA CYS A 187 9.08 -5.28 -6.37
C CYS A 187 8.19 -4.07 -6.71
N MET A 188 8.46 -2.88 -6.16
CA MET A 188 7.68 -1.67 -6.39
C MET A 188 8.50 -0.43 -6.04
N ILE A 189 8.13 0.71 -6.63
CA ILE A 189 8.75 2.01 -6.35
C ILE A 189 7.68 3.01 -5.88
N GLN A 190 7.94 3.69 -4.77
CA GLN A 190 7.25 4.93 -4.42
C GLN A 190 7.98 6.10 -5.09
N VAL A 191 7.24 6.91 -5.83
CA VAL A 191 7.79 8.12 -6.47
C VAL A 191 7.52 9.30 -5.57
N GLU A 192 8.59 9.93 -5.10
CA GLU A 192 8.55 11.00 -4.11
C GLU A 192 7.95 10.55 -2.75
N ASN A 193 7.69 11.48 -1.84
CA ASN A 193 6.99 11.20 -0.59
C ASN A 193 6.11 12.37 -0.17
N GLU A 194 4.82 12.10 0.02
CA GLU A 194 3.85 13.08 0.50
C GLU A 194 3.97 14.41 -0.24
N MET A 195 3.87 14.31 -1.58
CA MET A 195 4.03 15.44 -2.49
C MET A 195 3.03 16.55 -2.18
N GLY A 196 3.49 17.78 -2.35
CA GLY A 196 2.69 18.97 -2.10
C GLY A 196 3.55 20.14 -1.68
N ALA A 197 2.93 21.25 -1.32
CA ALA A 197 3.57 22.41 -0.74
C ALA A 197 2.69 23.04 0.33
N PHE A 198 3.30 23.64 1.35
CA PHE A 198 2.59 24.35 2.43
C PHE A 198 2.13 25.74 1.98
N VAL A 199 1.39 25.78 0.86
CA VAL A 199 0.74 26.97 0.31
C VAL A 199 -0.68 26.64 -0.13
N ASP A 200 -1.57 27.61 -0.14
CA ASP A 200 -2.91 27.46 -0.70
C ASP A 200 -2.84 27.19 -2.22
N VAL A 201 -1.98 27.96 -2.90
CA VAL A 201 -1.60 27.81 -4.29
C VAL A 201 -0.18 28.34 -4.49
N ASP A 202 0.56 27.80 -5.45
CA ASP A 202 1.86 28.38 -5.82
C ASP A 202 1.65 29.71 -6.53
N HIS A 203 2.23 30.78 -5.99
CA HIS A 203 2.16 32.15 -6.52
C HIS A 203 3.34 32.54 -7.41
N CYS A 204 4.17 31.59 -7.86
CA CYS A 204 5.21 31.88 -8.86
C CYS A 204 4.57 32.33 -10.21
N PRO A 205 5.28 33.07 -11.06
CA PRO A 205 4.73 33.56 -12.34
C PRO A 205 4.17 32.43 -13.21
N GLU A 206 4.88 31.33 -13.33
CA GLU A 206 4.52 30.17 -14.12
C GLU A 206 3.22 29.50 -13.61
N ALA A 207 3.04 29.44 -12.30
CA ALA A 207 1.83 28.92 -11.69
C ALA A 207 0.63 29.85 -11.91
N ARG A 208 0.82 31.18 -11.81
CA ARG A 208 -0.25 32.15 -12.10
C ARG A 208 -0.71 32.08 -13.55
N ASP A 209 0.24 31.97 -14.48
CA ASP A 209 -0.08 31.81 -15.91
C ASP A 209 -0.84 30.51 -16.17
N ALA A 210 -0.43 29.41 -15.53
CA ALA A 210 -1.10 28.12 -15.62
C ALA A 210 -2.50 28.12 -14.95
N PHE A 211 -2.69 28.84 -13.84
CA PHE A 211 -3.99 28.95 -13.16
C PHE A 211 -5.02 29.72 -14.00
N ASN A 212 -4.58 30.82 -14.62
CA ASN A 212 -5.44 31.65 -15.49
C ASN A 212 -5.57 31.10 -16.91
N GLY A 213 -4.69 30.18 -17.29
CA GLY A 213 -4.69 29.52 -18.60
C GLY A 213 -5.71 28.39 -18.69
N PRO A 214 -5.77 27.71 -19.85
CA PRO A 214 -6.64 26.55 -20.04
C PRO A 214 -6.16 25.39 -19.18
N ILE A 215 -7.12 24.65 -18.61
CA ILE A 215 -6.80 23.43 -17.85
C ILE A 215 -6.21 22.35 -18.78
N PRO A 216 -5.40 21.41 -18.23
CA PRO A 216 -4.85 20.31 -19.02
C PRO A 216 -5.94 19.51 -19.75
N GLN A 217 -5.79 19.30 -21.06
CA GLN A 217 -6.77 18.60 -21.89
C GLN A 217 -7.08 17.19 -21.36
N GLY A 218 -6.08 16.47 -20.84
CA GLY A 218 -6.26 15.15 -20.23
C GLY A 218 -7.29 15.13 -19.10
N LEU A 219 -7.41 16.21 -18.31
CA LEU A 219 -8.39 16.29 -17.23
C LEU A 219 -9.82 16.43 -17.77
N THR A 220 -10.02 17.27 -18.80
CA THR A 220 -11.35 17.39 -19.43
C THR A 220 -11.76 16.14 -20.19
N ASP A 221 -10.83 15.48 -20.86
CA ASP A 221 -11.10 14.21 -21.56
C ASP A 221 -11.48 13.11 -20.56
N TYR A 222 -10.77 13.04 -19.45
CA TYR A 222 -11.10 12.10 -18.36
C TYR A 222 -12.50 12.36 -17.79
N LEU A 223 -12.83 13.61 -17.47
CA LEU A 223 -14.16 14.00 -17.00
C LEU A 223 -15.26 13.62 -18.00
N GLN A 224 -15.09 13.98 -19.28
CA GLN A 224 -16.08 13.67 -20.31
C GLN A 224 -16.31 12.16 -20.49
N LYS A 225 -15.26 11.36 -20.34
CA LYS A 225 -15.34 9.89 -20.46
C LYS A 225 -15.97 9.24 -19.23
N ASN A 226 -15.67 9.73 -18.04
CA ASN A 226 -15.92 8.98 -16.81
C ASN A 226 -17.02 9.58 -15.91
N TRP A 227 -17.50 10.81 -16.15
CA TRP A 227 -18.39 11.57 -15.26
C TRP A 227 -19.61 10.81 -14.73
N LYS A 228 -20.14 9.84 -15.49
CA LYS A 228 -21.32 9.03 -15.08
C LYS A 228 -21.00 8.06 -13.95
N LYS A 229 -19.71 7.68 -13.78
CA LYS A 229 -19.22 6.74 -12.76
C LYS A 229 -18.50 7.46 -11.62
N MET A 230 -18.36 8.80 -11.71
CA MET A 230 -17.65 9.61 -10.72
C MET A 230 -18.65 10.24 -9.73
N GLU A 231 -18.28 10.24 -8.47
CA GLU A 231 -19.10 10.81 -7.39
C GLU A 231 -18.42 11.93 -6.61
N GLY A 232 -17.11 12.09 -6.76
CA GLY A 232 -16.27 13.01 -5.99
C GLY A 232 -16.56 14.50 -6.21
N SER A 233 -15.83 15.36 -5.48
CA SER A 233 -15.93 16.81 -5.53
C SER A 233 -15.59 17.37 -6.92
N LEU A 234 -14.63 16.77 -7.62
CA LEU A 234 -14.20 17.20 -8.95
C LEU A 234 -15.38 17.19 -9.95
N VAL A 235 -16.10 16.08 -10.06
CA VAL A 235 -17.24 15.97 -11.00
C VAL A 235 -18.41 16.83 -10.55
N ARG A 236 -18.64 16.99 -9.24
CA ARG A 236 -19.70 17.88 -8.75
C ARG A 236 -19.46 19.34 -9.13
N GLN A 237 -18.24 19.86 -8.90
CA GLN A 237 -17.88 21.23 -9.27
C GLN A 237 -17.94 21.44 -10.80
N TRP A 238 -17.44 20.49 -11.59
CA TRP A 238 -17.51 20.56 -13.04
C TRP A 238 -18.96 20.63 -13.55
N LYS A 239 -19.87 19.82 -12.99
CA LYS A 239 -21.31 19.87 -13.34
C LYS A 239 -21.95 21.19 -12.91
N ALA A 240 -21.65 21.69 -11.72
CA ALA A 240 -22.17 22.95 -11.21
C ALA A 240 -21.76 24.15 -12.10
N SER A 241 -20.56 24.08 -12.73
CA SER A 241 -20.07 25.09 -13.69
C SER A 241 -20.51 24.86 -15.14
N GLY A 242 -21.53 23.99 -15.37
CA GLY A 242 -22.14 23.77 -16.68
C GLY A 242 -21.40 22.75 -17.55
N SER A 243 -20.56 21.90 -17.01
CA SER A 243 -19.86 20.80 -17.69
C SER A 243 -19.06 21.28 -18.92
N LYS A 244 -18.41 22.41 -18.79
CA LYS A 244 -17.61 23.01 -19.86
C LYS A 244 -16.45 22.09 -20.27
N LYS A 245 -16.09 22.13 -21.55
CA LYS A 245 -15.02 21.29 -22.11
C LYS A 245 -13.67 21.99 -22.18
N LYS A 246 -13.67 23.32 -22.08
CA LYS A 246 -12.48 24.19 -22.19
C LYS A 246 -12.68 25.41 -21.30
N GLY A 247 -11.60 25.99 -20.84
CA GLY A 247 -11.59 27.21 -20.04
C GLY A 247 -10.49 27.15 -18.97
N SER A 248 -10.45 28.19 -18.16
CA SER A 248 -9.57 28.26 -16.98
C SER A 248 -10.10 27.40 -15.83
N TRP A 249 -9.33 27.30 -14.76
CA TRP A 249 -9.70 26.53 -13.58
C TRP A 249 -11.00 27.04 -12.94
N GLU A 250 -11.15 28.37 -12.78
CA GLU A 250 -12.37 28.94 -12.21
C GLU A 250 -13.58 28.84 -13.14
N GLU A 251 -13.38 28.88 -14.47
CA GLU A 251 -14.47 28.69 -15.43
C GLU A 251 -15.04 27.27 -15.42
N LEU A 252 -14.20 26.25 -15.11
CA LEU A 252 -14.63 24.86 -15.12
C LEU A 252 -15.06 24.36 -13.74
N PHE A 253 -14.50 24.90 -12.66
CA PHE A 253 -14.75 24.37 -11.31
C PHE A 253 -15.29 25.41 -10.32
N GLY A 254 -15.46 26.67 -10.75
CA GLY A 254 -15.86 27.76 -9.85
C GLY A 254 -14.70 28.30 -9.04
N GLN A 255 -14.99 29.35 -8.26
CA GLN A 255 -14.01 29.96 -7.34
C GLN A 255 -13.97 29.20 -6.02
N GLY A 256 -12.83 29.22 -5.34
CA GLY A 256 -12.69 28.71 -3.96
C GLY A 256 -11.58 27.67 -3.78
N ASP A 257 -11.51 27.15 -2.55
CA ASP A 257 -10.41 26.26 -2.11
C ASP A 257 -10.35 24.93 -2.87
N LEU A 258 -11.49 24.37 -3.24
CA LEU A 258 -11.51 23.14 -4.03
C LEU A 258 -10.84 23.32 -5.39
N THR A 259 -11.09 24.45 -6.06
CA THR A 259 -10.46 24.76 -7.37
C THR A 259 -8.96 24.93 -7.22
N ARG A 260 -8.50 25.58 -6.15
CA ARG A 260 -7.07 25.69 -5.81
C ARG A 260 -6.44 24.31 -5.51
N GLN A 261 -7.15 23.45 -4.78
CA GLN A 261 -6.70 22.06 -4.54
C GLN A 261 -6.60 21.27 -5.84
N PHE A 262 -7.60 21.37 -6.75
CA PHE A 262 -7.54 20.70 -8.06
C PHE A 262 -6.36 21.16 -8.89
N PHE A 263 -6.08 22.46 -8.89
CA PHE A 263 -4.95 23.05 -9.59
C PHE A 263 -3.61 22.55 -9.06
N MET A 264 -3.41 22.60 -7.75
CA MET A 264 -2.17 22.11 -7.14
C MET A 264 -2.01 20.60 -7.36
N ALA A 265 -3.08 19.82 -7.16
CA ALA A 265 -3.05 18.39 -7.44
C ALA A 265 -2.72 18.08 -8.91
N ALA A 266 -3.21 18.87 -9.85
CA ALA A 266 -2.88 18.71 -11.26
C ALA A 266 -1.39 18.98 -11.56
N ALA A 267 -0.80 20.00 -10.92
CA ALA A 267 0.60 20.32 -11.08
C ALA A 267 1.51 19.18 -10.54
N PHE A 268 1.23 18.69 -9.32
CA PHE A 268 1.98 17.59 -8.73
C PHE A 268 1.73 16.26 -9.43
N ALA A 269 0.49 16.00 -9.91
CA ALA A 269 0.19 14.82 -10.71
C ALA A 269 0.99 14.80 -12.04
N GLN A 270 1.09 15.94 -12.73
CA GLN A 270 1.89 16.04 -13.97
C GLN A 270 3.39 15.87 -13.69
N PHE A 271 3.87 16.36 -12.53
CA PHE A 271 5.24 16.10 -12.08
C PHE A 271 5.47 14.60 -11.87
N ALA A 272 4.62 13.95 -11.08
CA ALA A 272 4.68 12.52 -10.82
C ALA A 272 4.59 11.67 -12.09
N GLU A 273 3.72 12.08 -13.04
CA GLU A 273 3.59 11.44 -14.36
C GLU A 273 4.92 11.48 -15.12
N GLU A 274 5.56 12.64 -15.22
CA GLU A 274 6.78 12.79 -16.01
C GLU A 274 7.92 11.94 -15.45
N VAL A 275 8.11 11.95 -14.11
CA VAL A 275 9.12 11.13 -13.43
C VAL A 275 8.81 9.65 -13.62
N THR A 276 7.57 9.22 -13.29
CA THR A 276 7.17 7.81 -13.35
C THR A 276 7.23 7.26 -14.77
N ARG A 277 6.67 7.98 -15.75
CA ARG A 277 6.64 7.58 -17.17
C ARG A 277 8.05 7.41 -17.73
N SER A 278 8.94 8.38 -17.41
CA SER A 278 10.33 8.34 -17.87
C SER A 278 11.07 7.11 -17.31
N GLY A 279 10.87 6.80 -16.04
CA GLY A 279 11.48 5.63 -15.41
C GLY A 279 10.90 4.31 -15.91
N LYS A 280 9.58 4.20 -16.07
CA LYS A 280 8.92 2.99 -16.61
C LYS A 280 9.35 2.66 -18.03
N ALA A 281 9.72 3.64 -18.85
CA ALA A 281 10.30 3.42 -20.16
C ALA A 281 11.64 2.64 -20.10
N ILE A 282 12.34 2.69 -18.96
CA ILE A 282 13.61 1.97 -18.72
C ILE A 282 13.37 0.65 -18.01
N TYR A 283 12.65 0.68 -16.88
CA TYR A 283 12.34 -0.48 -16.07
C TYR A 283 10.90 -0.37 -15.52
N PRO A 284 9.92 -1.10 -16.11
CA PRO A 284 8.51 -0.92 -15.84
C PRO A 284 8.05 -1.62 -14.55
N LEU A 285 8.68 -1.32 -13.42
CA LEU A 285 8.18 -1.74 -12.11
C LEU A 285 6.87 -1.05 -11.78
N PRO A 286 5.97 -1.68 -11.02
CA PRO A 286 4.83 -1.02 -10.43
C PRO A 286 5.27 0.20 -9.60
N ALA A 287 4.54 1.30 -9.72
CA ALA A 287 4.88 2.55 -9.06
C ALA A 287 3.65 3.17 -8.40
N TYR A 288 3.85 3.80 -7.25
CA TYR A 288 2.80 4.53 -6.55
C TYR A 288 3.30 5.88 -6.02
N VAL A 289 2.36 6.74 -5.68
CA VAL A 289 2.59 7.95 -4.90
C VAL A 289 1.76 7.89 -3.62
N ASN A 290 2.34 8.31 -2.50
CA ASN A 290 1.67 8.37 -1.21
C ASN A 290 1.13 9.76 -0.89
N CYS A 291 0.35 9.87 0.19
CA CYS A 291 -0.36 11.08 0.53
C CYS A 291 -0.41 11.35 2.02
N TRP A 292 0.04 12.54 2.42
CA TRP A 292 -0.25 13.10 3.75
C TRP A 292 -1.75 13.28 3.95
N MET A 293 -2.33 12.52 4.87
CA MET A 293 -3.74 12.63 5.23
C MET A 293 -3.94 13.73 6.26
N ALA A 294 -4.46 14.88 5.82
CA ALA A 294 -4.90 15.97 6.69
C ALA A 294 -6.38 15.81 7.10
N ASP A 295 -6.82 16.56 8.10
CA ASP A 295 -8.22 16.59 8.51
C ASP A 295 -9.12 17.07 7.35
N GLU A 296 -10.40 16.67 7.36
CA GLU A 296 -11.34 16.99 6.27
C GLU A 296 -11.57 18.49 6.10
N ASP A 297 -11.55 19.25 7.21
CA ASP A 297 -11.72 20.68 7.30
C ASP A 297 -10.39 21.49 7.23
N ALA A 298 -9.26 20.79 7.07
CA ALA A 298 -7.96 21.44 6.96
C ALA A 298 -7.90 22.35 5.74
N GLN A 299 -7.45 23.58 5.98
CA GLN A 299 -7.32 24.57 4.91
C GLN A 299 -6.12 24.28 4.02
N PRO A 300 -6.22 24.48 2.69
CA PRO A 300 -5.07 24.39 1.78
C PRO A 300 -3.90 25.24 2.28
N GLY A 301 -2.72 24.66 2.33
CA GLY A 301 -1.51 25.30 2.86
C GLY A 301 -1.21 25.01 4.33
N SER A 302 -2.16 24.47 5.12
CA SER A 302 -1.89 23.95 6.46
C SER A 302 -1.34 22.52 6.43
N TYR A 303 -1.30 21.92 5.26
CA TYR A 303 -0.75 20.61 4.94
C TYR A 303 -0.08 20.67 3.56
N PRO A 304 0.70 19.66 3.13
CA PRO A 304 1.24 19.58 1.77
C PRO A 304 0.12 19.51 0.73
N ASN A 305 -0.29 20.71 0.23
CA ASN A 305 -1.36 20.83 -0.77
C ASN A 305 -0.83 20.41 -2.14
N GLY A 306 -1.48 19.42 -2.75
CA GLY A 306 -1.10 18.89 -4.06
C GLY A 306 -1.02 17.36 -4.12
N GLY A 307 -0.84 16.66 -2.99
CA GLY A 307 -0.84 15.20 -2.93
C GLY A 307 -2.20 14.56 -3.24
N PRO A 308 -2.25 13.25 -3.52
CA PRO A 308 -3.46 12.53 -3.95
C PRO A 308 -4.44 12.26 -2.81
N ARG A 309 -4.93 13.31 -2.14
CA ARG A 309 -6.00 13.22 -1.14
C ARG A 309 -7.32 12.72 -1.75
N PRO A 310 -8.27 12.18 -0.97
CA PRO A 310 -9.55 11.67 -1.46
C PRO A 310 -10.31 12.62 -2.38
N THR A 311 -10.24 13.94 -2.11
CA THR A 311 -10.88 14.99 -2.91
C THR A 311 -10.32 15.14 -4.32
N VAL A 312 -9.09 14.71 -4.57
CA VAL A 312 -8.33 14.93 -5.81
C VAL A 312 -7.80 13.66 -6.49
N LEU A 313 -8.21 12.48 -6.02
CA LEU A 313 -7.77 11.20 -6.63
C LEU A 313 -8.05 11.17 -8.13
N ASP A 314 -9.21 11.67 -8.57
CA ASP A 314 -9.57 11.69 -9.98
C ASP A 314 -8.69 12.64 -10.83
N VAL A 315 -8.10 13.66 -10.22
CA VAL A 315 -7.12 14.53 -10.89
C VAL A 315 -5.84 13.73 -11.19
N TYR A 316 -5.36 12.95 -10.21
CA TYR A 316 -4.21 12.06 -10.41
C TYR A 316 -4.50 10.96 -11.43
N LYS A 317 -5.67 10.30 -11.36
CA LYS A 317 -6.06 9.28 -12.36
C LYS A 317 -6.16 9.86 -13.78
N ALA A 318 -6.51 11.14 -13.90
CA ALA A 318 -6.56 11.82 -15.19
C ALA A 318 -5.18 12.22 -15.72
N LEU A 319 -4.28 12.70 -14.86
CA LEU A 319 -3.06 13.39 -15.26
C LEU A 319 -1.76 12.63 -14.96
N ALA A 320 -1.84 11.54 -14.20
CA ALA A 320 -0.71 10.67 -13.88
C ALA A 320 -1.00 9.19 -14.20
N PRO A 321 -1.35 8.84 -15.45
CA PRO A 321 -1.72 7.47 -15.83
C PRO A 321 -0.58 6.46 -15.71
N SER A 322 0.67 6.90 -15.64
CA SER A 322 1.82 6.02 -15.41
C SER A 322 2.01 5.62 -13.94
N VAL A 323 1.38 6.35 -13.02
CA VAL A 323 1.30 5.98 -11.60
C VAL A 323 0.22 4.93 -11.44
N ASP A 324 0.59 3.71 -11.02
CA ASP A 324 -0.35 2.59 -10.93
C ASP A 324 -1.31 2.74 -9.75
N LEU A 325 -0.79 3.13 -8.57
CA LEU A 325 -1.54 3.20 -7.33
C LEU A 325 -1.38 4.57 -6.65
N LEU A 326 -2.46 5.01 -6.02
CA LEU A 326 -2.48 6.15 -5.11
C LEU A 326 -2.66 5.58 -3.70
N ALA A 327 -1.80 5.96 -2.76
CA ALA A 327 -1.68 5.31 -1.47
C ALA A 327 -1.84 6.31 -0.30
N PRO A 328 -2.59 5.97 0.77
CA PRO A 328 -2.73 6.83 1.93
C PRO A 328 -1.68 6.52 3.00
N ASP A 329 -1.20 7.57 3.71
CA ASP A 329 -0.43 7.43 4.95
C ASP A 329 -1.37 7.63 6.13
N ILE A 330 -1.63 6.57 6.91
CA ILE A 330 -2.75 6.52 7.85
C ILE A 330 -2.30 6.72 9.29
N TYR A 331 -2.33 7.96 9.74
CA TYR A 331 -2.04 8.34 11.13
C TYR A 331 -3.27 8.80 11.93
N ARG A 332 -4.43 8.87 11.27
CA ARG A 332 -5.69 9.33 11.85
C ARG A 332 -6.56 8.15 12.30
N PRO A 333 -7.44 8.30 13.30
CA PRO A 333 -8.31 7.23 13.77
C PRO A 333 -9.42 6.86 12.78
N THR A 334 -9.50 7.49 11.62
CA THR A 334 -10.54 7.32 10.59
C THR A 334 -10.16 6.29 9.52
N LEU A 335 -9.56 5.15 9.92
CA LEU A 335 -9.09 4.10 9.00
C LEU A 335 -10.15 3.72 7.95
N TYR A 336 -11.39 3.44 8.35
CA TYR A 336 -12.45 2.97 7.44
C TYR A 336 -12.71 3.95 6.30
N ARG A 337 -12.91 5.23 6.59
CA ARG A 337 -13.17 6.26 5.57
C ARG A 337 -12.01 6.40 4.59
N ILE A 338 -10.78 6.28 5.11
CA ILE A 338 -9.57 6.40 4.29
C ILE A 338 -9.46 5.19 3.36
N VAL A 339 -9.57 3.97 3.89
CA VAL A 339 -9.45 2.76 3.06
C VAL A 339 -10.58 2.64 2.03
N GLU A 340 -11.82 3.02 2.38
CA GLU A 340 -12.93 3.10 1.44
C GLU A 340 -12.67 4.08 0.29
N ALA A 341 -12.08 5.25 0.59
CA ALA A 341 -11.77 6.25 -0.42
C ALA A 341 -10.68 5.80 -1.40
N TYR A 342 -9.70 5.02 -0.94
CA TYR A 342 -8.58 4.55 -1.78
C TYR A 342 -8.82 3.18 -2.41
N HIS A 343 -9.67 2.33 -1.83
CA HIS A 343 -10.07 1.07 -2.43
C HIS A 343 -11.15 1.29 -3.50
N ARG A 344 -10.72 1.46 -4.74
CA ARG A 344 -11.58 1.77 -5.89
C ARG A 344 -11.38 0.72 -6.99
N PRO A 345 -12.34 0.55 -7.91
CA PRO A 345 -12.16 -0.32 -9.07
C PRO A 345 -10.93 0.01 -9.93
N ASP A 346 -10.50 1.29 -9.91
CA ASP A 346 -9.33 1.80 -10.63
C ASP A 346 -8.11 2.06 -9.73
N ASN A 347 -8.18 1.65 -8.45
CA ASN A 347 -7.10 1.84 -7.48
C ASN A 347 -7.14 0.75 -6.40
N ALA A 348 -6.29 -0.26 -6.51
CA ALA A 348 -6.15 -1.25 -5.44
C ALA A 348 -5.56 -0.62 -4.18
N LEU A 349 -6.00 -1.11 -3.02
CA LEU A 349 -5.53 -0.60 -1.74
C LEU A 349 -4.08 -1.00 -1.48
N PHE A 350 -3.24 -0.01 -1.26
CA PHE A 350 -1.84 -0.14 -0.86
C PHE A 350 -1.57 0.85 0.27
N ILE A 351 -1.16 0.36 1.45
CA ILE A 351 -0.91 1.21 2.62
C ILE A 351 0.57 1.13 2.96
N PRO A 352 1.38 2.08 2.44
CA PRO A 352 2.83 2.05 2.63
C PRO A 352 3.24 2.52 4.01
N GLU A 353 2.44 3.42 4.63
CA GLU A 353 2.80 4.10 5.86
C GLU A 353 1.59 4.26 6.78
N LEU A 354 1.73 3.84 8.03
CA LEU A 354 0.71 4.02 9.06
C LEU A 354 1.28 3.82 10.47
N LYS A 355 0.42 4.01 11.49
CA LYS A 355 0.75 3.71 12.88
C LYS A 355 0.97 2.20 13.12
N LEU A 356 1.70 1.88 14.18
CA LEU A 356 1.99 0.52 14.66
C LEU A 356 0.74 -0.16 15.27
N GLU A 357 -0.26 -0.44 14.44
CA GLU A 357 -1.55 -1.05 14.81
C GLU A 357 -1.80 -2.32 13.96
N ALA A 358 -1.18 -3.44 14.35
CA ALA A 358 -1.22 -4.70 13.58
C ALA A 358 -2.64 -5.22 13.30
N GLY A 359 -3.60 -4.99 14.22
CA GLY A 359 -4.99 -5.43 14.06
C GLY A 359 -5.69 -4.87 12.81
N ASN A 360 -5.26 -3.70 12.34
CA ASN A 360 -5.80 -3.10 11.12
C ASN A 360 -5.49 -3.92 9.86
N ALA A 361 -4.42 -4.74 9.87
CA ALA A 361 -4.04 -5.57 8.74
C ALA A 361 -5.08 -6.65 8.43
N TYR A 362 -5.73 -7.25 9.45
CA TYR A 362 -6.80 -8.24 9.24
C TYR A 362 -7.93 -7.66 8.41
N TYR A 363 -8.39 -6.45 8.77
CA TYR A 363 -9.45 -5.77 8.05
C TYR A 363 -9.03 -5.37 6.63
N THR A 364 -7.87 -4.75 6.47
CA THR A 364 -7.43 -4.23 5.17
C THR A 364 -7.13 -5.34 4.17
N PHE A 365 -6.52 -6.44 4.61
CA PHE A 365 -6.25 -7.58 3.73
C PHE A 365 -7.51 -8.38 3.39
N ALA A 366 -8.40 -8.59 4.36
CA ALA A 366 -9.53 -9.47 4.17
C ALA A 366 -10.77 -8.76 3.57
N GLU A 367 -11.07 -7.53 3.98
CA GLU A 367 -12.23 -6.80 3.47
C GLU A 367 -11.89 -5.99 2.21
N HIS A 368 -10.71 -5.38 2.17
CA HIS A 368 -10.31 -4.49 1.08
C HIS A 368 -9.29 -5.08 0.11
N ASN A 369 -8.93 -6.36 0.24
CA ASN A 369 -7.95 -7.03 -0.62
C ASN A 369 -6.64 -6.23 -0.76
N ALA A 370 -6.18 -5.57 0.31
CA ALA A 370 -4.99 -4.75 0.28
C ALA A 370 -3.77 -5.53 -0.23
N ILE A 371 -2.95 -4.88 -1.05
CA ILE A 371 -1.69 -5.44 -1.54
C ILE A 371 -0.60 -5.30 -0.47
N CYS A 372 -0.62 -4.20 0.29
CA CYS A 372 0.39 -3.89 1.29
C CYS A 372 -0.23 -3.32 2.57
N PHE A 373 0.39 -3.66 3.69
CA PHE A 373 0.19 -3.04 4.99
C PHE A 373 1.56 -2.88 5.64
N SER A 374 2.02 -1.62 5.85
CA SER A 374 3.40 -1.35 6.24
C SER A 374 3.50 -0.20 7.24
N PRO A 375 3.54 -0.48 8.55
CA PRO A 375 3.75 0.55 9.57
C PRO A 375 5.13 1.20 9.48
N PHE A 376 5.17 2.51 9.78
CA PHE A 376 6.39 3.33 9.80
C PHE A 376 7.19 3.12 11.10
N GLY A 377 8.51 3.22 11.01
CA GLY A 377 9.42 3.07 12.14
C GLY A 377 9.46 1.64 12.68
N ILE A 378 9.30 0.67 11.81
CA ILE A 378 9.14 -0.75 12.17
C ILE A 378 10.33 -1.30 12.96
N GLU A 379 11.53 -0.79 12.75
CA GLU A 379 12.75 -1.20 13.45
C GLU A 379 12.79 -0.83 14.92
N ASP A 380 11.93 0.09 15.38
CA ASP A 380 11.83 0.49 16.79
C ASP A 380 10.94 -0.45 17.61
N VAL A 381 10.24 -1.37 16.96
CA VAL A 381 9.32 -2.28 17.63
C VAL A 381 10.09 -3.33 18.45
N ALA A 382 9.74 -3.45 19.74
CA ALA A 382 10.33 -4.47 20.60
C ALA A 382 9.98 -5.88 20.14
N LYS A 383 10.96 -6.79 20.12
CA LYS A 383 10.83 -8.16 19.56
C LYS A 383 9.83 -9.05 20.30
N ASP A 384 9.54 -8.75 21.57
CA ASP A 384 8.61 -9.43 22.46
C ASP A 384 7.28 -8.68 22.62
N SER A 385 7.02 -7.69 21.75
CA SER A 385 5.79 -6.92 21.79
C SER A 385 4.60 -7.70 21.23
N ILE A 386 3.40 -7.33 21.67
CA ILE A 386 2.13 -7.84 21.12
C ILE A 386 2.08 -7.61 19.59
N PHE A 387 2.65 -6.49 19.11
CA PHE A 387 2.73 -6.19 17.69
C PHE A 387 3.50 -7.27 16.91
N CYS A 388 4.68 -7.68 17.40
CA CYS A 388 5.47 -8.73 16.77
C CYS A 388 4.76 -10.09 16.77
N GLU A 389 4.07 -10.41 17.86
CA GLU A 389 3.30 -11.66 17.94
C GLU A 389 2.13 -11.64 16.94
N GLU A 390 1.40 -10.53 16.82
CA GLU A 390 0.34 -10.36 15.81
C GLU A 390 0.88 -10.48 14.38
N TYR A 391 2.06 -9.90 14.10
CA TYR A 391 2.69 -10.02 12.79
C TYR A 391 3.10 -11.45 12.44
N ARG A 392 3.53 -12.25 13.44
CA ARG A 392 3.79 -13.69 13.21
C ARG A 392 2.50 -14.46 12.89
N VAL A 393 1.40 -14.16 13.58
CA VAL A 393 0.09 -14.76 13.28
C VAL A 393 -0.35 -14.38 11.86
N LEU A 394 -0.30 -13.09 11.50
CA LEU A 394 -0.61 -12.60 10.16
C LEU A 394 0.28 -13.23 9.09
N GLY A 395 1.59 -13.32 9.35
CA GLY A 395 2.55 -13.96 8.44
C GLY A 395 2.16 -15.42 8.11
N GLY A 396 1.68 -16.16 9.11
CA GLY A 396 1.16 -17.51 8.94
C GLY A 396 -0.15 -17.58 8.15
N LEU A 397 -0.95 -16.51 8.15
CA LEU A 397 -2.22 -16.42 7.41
C LEU A 397 -2.05 -15.94 5.95
N LEU A 398 -0.90 -15.37 5.57
CA LEU A 398 -0.70 -14.81 4.23
C LEU A 398 -1.01 -15.78 3.07
N PRO A 399 -0.64 -17.06 3.13
CA PRO A 399 -1.02 -18.01 2.08
C PRO A 399 -2.54 -18.12 1.92
N LEU A 400 -3.26 -18.28 3.04
CA LEU A 400 -4.73 -18.34 3.05
C LEU A 400 -5.34 -17.04 2.51
N ILE A 401 -4.88 -15.88 2.99
CA ILE A 401 -5.36 -14.59 2.50
C ILE A 401 -5.13 -14.48 1.00
N SER A 402 -3.93 -14.86 0.53
CA SER A 402 -3.60 -14.82 -0.90
C SER A 402 -4.53 -15.68 -1.76
N ASP A 403 -4.92 -16.85 -1.29
CA ASP A 403 -5.80 -17.75 -2.03
C ASP A 403 -7.25 -17.25 -2.11
N TYR A 404 -7.68 -16.48 -1.09
CA TYR A 404 -9.09 -16.07 -0.96
C TYR A 404 -9.37 -14.60 -1.31
N GLN A 405 -8.37 -13.75 -1.51
CA GLN A 405 -8.60 -12.37 -1.96
C GLN A 405 -9.35 -12.33 -3.31
N GLY A 406 -10.40 -11.50 -3.38
CA GLY A 406 -11.25 -11.35 -4.55
C GLY A 406 -12.29 -12.45 -4.76
N THR A 407 -12.33 -13.49 -3.92
CA THR A 407 -13.28 -14.61 -4.08
C THR A 407 -14.67 -14.34 -3.49
N GLY A 408 -14.84 -13.30 -2.68
CA GLY A 408 -16.07 -13.03 -1.91
C GLY A 408 -16.32 -14.03 -0.75
N ARG A 409 -15.30 -14.83 -0.40
CA ARG A 409 -15.36 -15.84 0.68
C ARG A 409 -14.55 -15.45 1.92
N MET A 410 -14.10 -14.22 1.98
CA MET A 410 -13.27 -13.69 3.06
C MET A 410 -13.76 -12.31 3.46
N HIS A 411 -13.88 -12.08 4.76
CA HIS A 411 -14.23 -10.79 5.35
C HIS A 411 -13.32 -10.46 6.52
N GLY A 412 -13.09 -9.16 6.73
CA GLY A 412 -12.31 -8.63 7.82
C GLY A 412 -13.12 -7.68 8.70
N PHE A 413 -12.72 -7.54 9.95
CA PHE A 413 -13.36 -6.64 10.90
C PHE A 413 -12.33 -6.06 11.88
N VAL A 414 -12.55 -4.81 12.28
CA VAL A 414 -11.77 -4.14 13.33
C VAL A 414 -12.65 -3.12 14.04
N ARG A 415 -12.55 -3.04 15.36
CA ARG A 415 -13.27 -2.01 16.14
C ARG A 415 -12.61 -0.66 15.90
N GLN A 416 -13.42 0.34 15.55
CA GLN A 416 -12.94 1.71 15.44
C GLN A 416 -12.98 2.40 16.82
N GLU A 417 -11.83 2.88 17.27
CA GLU A 417 -11.78 3.74 18.46
C GLU A 417 -12.15 5.18 18.09
N GLY A 418 -12.98 5.82 18.95
CA GLY A 418 -13.28 7.25 18.84
C GLY A 418 -14.20 7.66 17.69
N VAL A 419 -14.87 6.73 17.01
CA VAL A 419 -15.92 7.06 16.03
C VAL A 419 -17.27 6.91 16.69
N ASP A 420 -17.99 8.03 16.88
CA ASP A 420 -19.37 8.02 17.34
C ASP A 420 -20.22 7.18 16.39
N GLY A 421 -20.87 6.12 16.93
CA GLY A 421 -21.70 5.21 16.16
C GLY A 421 -21.00 3.95 15.63
N ALA A 422 -19.74 3.70 15.98
CA ALA A 422 -19.14 2.38 15.79
C ALA A 422 -19.91 1.38 16.69
N GLY A 423 -20.76 0.55 16.08
CA GLY A 423 -21.57 -0.43 16.79
C GLY A 423 -20.69 -1.42 17.54
N ASP A 424 -21.24 -1.97 18.65
CA ASP A 424 -20.58 -3.08 19.37
C ASP A 424 -20.61 -4.38 18.56
N THR A 425 -21.24 -4.40 17.38
CA THR A 425 -21.42 -5.56 16.51
C THR A 425 -21.26 -5.21 15.02
N VAL A 426 -20.76 -6.18 14.25
CA VAL A 426 -20.75 -6.13 12.77
C VAL A 426 -21.28 -7.46 12.22
N ARG A 427 -21.98 -7.44 11.09
CA ARG A 427 -22.50 -8.62 10.39
C ARG A 427 -21.82 -8.80 9.05
N LEU A 428 -21.39 -10.02 8.77
CA LEU A 428 -20.64 -10.41 7.59
C LEU A 428 -21.33 -11.58 6.88
N GLY A 429 -21.58 -11.43 5.58
CA GLY A 429 -22.31 -12.42 4.79
C GLY A 429 -21.42 -13.53 4.26
N PHE A 430 -21.77 -14.80 4.54
CA PHE A 430 -21.10 -15.98 4.00
C PHE A 430 -22.10 -16.99 3.45
N SER A 431 -23.03 -16.57 2.64
CA SER A 431 -24.17 -17.41 2.21
C SER A 431 -23.85 -18.90 2.13
N PRO A 432 -24.66 -19.80 2.72
CA PRO A 432 -25.96 -19.58 3.36
C PRO A 432 -25.89 -19.20 4.86
N TYR A 433 -24.78 -18.66 5.32
CA TYR A 433 -24.56 -18.20 6.70
C TYR A 433 -24.33 -16.71 6.77
N GLU A 434 -24.69 -16.12 7.91
CA GLU A 434 -24.28 -14.79 8.36
C GLU A 434 -23.42 -14.94 9.63
N MET A 435 -22.29 -14.26 9.70
CA MET A 435 -21.44 -14.19 10.88
C MET A 435 -21.65 -12.84 11.56
N GLU A 436 -22.06 -12.88 12.83
CA GLU A 436 -22.19 -11.70 13.69
C GLU A 436 -21.01 -11.64 14.66
N VAL A 437 -20.26 -10.55 14.62
CA VAL A 437 -19.10 -10.31 15.47
C VAL A 437 -19.49 -9.33 16.57
N HIS A 438 -19.28 -9.72 17.83
CA HIS A 438 -19.50 -8.88 19.00
C HIS A 438 -18.15 -8.44 19.55
N TYR A 439 -17.88 -7.13 19.57
CA TYR A 439 -16.67 -6.59 20.17
C TYR A 439 -16.77 -6.56 21.69
N LEU A 440 -15.78 -7.14 22.39
CA LEU A 440 -15.78 -7.15 23.85
C LEU A 440 -15.49 -5.74 24.38
N LYS A 441 -16.31 -5.28 25.35
CA LYS A 441 -16.25 -3.90 25.88
C LYS A 441 -14.89 -3.54 26.48
N ASP A 442 -14.24 -4.49 27.15
CA ASP A 442 -12.96 -4.29 27.85
C ASP A 442 -11.74 -4.60 26.97
N ALA A 443 -11.96 -5.01 25.72
CA ALA A 443 -10.87 -5.29 24.82
C ALA A 443 -10.28 -3.97 24.28
N ARG A 444 -9.03 -3.68 24.60
CA ARG A 444 -8.29 -2.55 24.01
C ARG A 444 -8.14 -2.66 22.51
N ARG A 445 -8.15 -3.88 21.99
CA ARG A 445 -8.03 -4.21 20.56
C ARG A 445 -9.05 -5.29 20.25
N ALA A 446 -9.86 -5.06 19.24
CA ALA A 446 -10.84 -6.01 18.77
C ALA A 446 -10.79 -6.01 17.24
N HIS A 447 -10.32 -7.11 16.68
CA HIS A 447 -10.08 -7.25 15.25
C HIS A 447 -10.07 -8.72 14.85
N GLY A 448 -10.19 -8.96 13.56
CA GLY A 448 -10.04 -10.30 13.01
C GLY A 448 -10.48 -10.41 11.57
N MET A 449 -10.49 -11.64 11.11
CA MET A 449 -10.96 -12.04 9.79
C MET A 449 -11.60 -13.42 9.83
N ALA A 450 -12.44 -13.70 8.85
CA ALA A 450 -13.01 -15.02 8.62
C ALA A 450 -12.90 -15.40 7.14
N VAL A 451 -12.62 -16.67 6.89
CA VAL A 451 -12.54 -17.27 5.55
C VAL A 451 -13.41 -18.52 5.51
N LYS A 452 -14.37 -18.56 4.60
CA LYS A 452 -15.17 -19.76 4.32
C LYS A 452 -14.38 -20.70 3.40
N ILE A 453 -13.73 -21.72 4.00
CA ILE A 453 -12.84 -22.65 3.28
C ILE A 453 -13.58 -23.82 2.62
N ALA A 454 -14.75 -24.22 3.14
CA ALA A 454 -15.67 -25.18 2.56
C ALA A 454 -17.13 -24.75 2.82
N ASP A 455 -18.11 -25.56 2.44
CA ASP A 455 -19.53 -25.19 2.57
C ASP A 455 -19.91 -24.84 4.01
N ASP A 456 -19.47 -25.64 4.97
CA ASP A 456 -19.77 -25.49 6.39
C ASP A 456 -18.51 -25.26 7.24
N GLU A 457 -17.36 -24.95 6.62
CA GLU A 457 -16.08 -24.90 7.30
C GLU A 457 -15.42 -23.53 7.14
N PHE A 458 -14.91 -22.99 8.25
CA PHE A 458 -14.31 -21.67 8.30
C PHE A 458 -12.96 -21.70 9.02
N ILE A 459 -12.07 -20.81 8.60
CA ILE A 459 -10.96 -20.31 9.40
C ILE A 459 -11.33 -18.93 9.90
N VAL A 460 -11.29 -18.75 11.22
CA VAL A 460 -11.54 -17.45 11.87
C VAL A 460 -10.31 -17.10 12.68
N ALA A 461 -9.77 -15.89 12.48
CA ALA A 461 -8.62 -15.41 13.23
C ALA A 461 -8.90 -14.03 13.81
N GLY A 462 -8.45 -13.78 15.06
CA GLY A 462 -8.65 -12.48 15.68
C GLY A 462 -8.53 -12.50 17.19
N ALA A 463 -8.78 -11.34 17.79
CA ALA A 463 -8.73 -11.11 19.22
C ALA A 463 -9.80 -10.11 19.67
N GLY A 464 -10.21 -10.19 20.96
CA GLY A 464 -11.12 -9.22 21.58
C GLY A 464 -12.56 -9.28 21.09
N CYS A 465 -12.98 -10.37 20.49
CA CYS A 465 -14.31 -10.54 19.90
C CYS A 465 -14.95 -11.85 20.32
N GLN A 466 -16.25 -11.91 20.15
CA GLN A 466 -17.08 -13.11 20.19
C GLN A 466 -17.84 -13.22 18.88
N VAL A 467 -17.88 -14.39 18.25
CA VAL A 467 -18.47 -14.61 16.95
C VAL A 467 -19.64 -15.58 17.04
N VAL A 468 -20.76 -15.21 16.45
CA VAL A 468 -21.98 -16.02 16.37
C VAL A 468 -22.30 -16.28 14.90
N PHE A 469 -22.75 -17.49 14.57
CA PHE A 469 -23.18 -17.82 13.20
C PHE A 469 -24.70 -18.04 13.15
N HIS A 470 -25.31 -17.46 12.13
CA HIS A 470 -26.73 -17.58 11.84
C HIS A 470 -26.93 -18.25 10.49
N SER A 471 -28.05 -18.99 10.34
CA SER A 471 -28.49 -19.50 9.04
C SER A 471 -29.33 -18.44 8.33
N GLU A 472 -29.06 -18.16 7.05
CA GLU A 472 -29.95 -17.36 6.20
C GLU A 472 -31.24 -18.12 5.81
N ARG A 473 -31.27 -19.44 6.03
CA ARG A 473 -32.48 -20.27 5.75
C ARG A 473 -33.45 -20.12 6.89
N GLN A 474 -34.67 -19.66 6.59
CA GLN A 474 -35.75 -19.52 7.58
C GLN A 474 -36.08 -20.85 8.26
N GLY A 475 -36.34 -20.83 9.56
CA GLY A 475 -36.68 -22.00 10.36
C GLY A 475 -35.55 -22.97 10.60
N GLN A 476 -34.29 -22.52 10.49
CA GLN A 476 -33.10 -23.31 10.82
C GLN A 476 -32.22 -22.63 11.84
N PHE A 477 -31.88 -23.37 12.90
CA PHE A 477 -30.79 -23.00 13.79
C PHE A 477 -29.44 -23.31 13.15
N CYS A 478 -28.44 -22.43 13.40
CA CYS A 478 -27.05 -22.66 13.07
C CYS A 478 -26.24 -22.84 14.38
N LYS A 479 -25.37 -23.85 14.42
CA LYS A 479 -24.54 -24.16 15.58
C LYS A 479 -23.14 -24.55 15.16
N ILE A 480 -22.18 -24.37 16.08
CA ILE A 480 -20.81 -24.84 15.92
C ILE A 480 -20.77 -26.34 16.22
N GLY A 481 -20.55 -27.18 15.22
CA GLY A 481 -20.42 -28.63 15.39
C GLY A 481 -19.04 -29.07 15.88
N TRP A 482 -18.00 -28.33 15.49
CA TRP A 482 -16.62 -28.54 15.88
C TRP A 482 -15.85 -27.23 15.89
N ALA A 483 -15.00 -27.05 16.88
CA ALA A 483 -14.08 -25.92 16.96
C ALA A 483 -12.73 -26.37 17.49
N GLU A 484 -11.68 -25.96 16.81
CA GLU A 484 -10.31 -26.19 17.22
C GLU A 484 -9.46 -24.94 17.04
N GLU A 485 -8.56 -24.70 17.98
CA GLU A 485 -7.52 -23.71 17.84
C GLU A 485 -6.38 -24.34 17.07
N VAL A 486 -5.90 -23.65 16.04
CA VAL A 486 -4.92 -24.18 15.09
C VAL A 486 -3.78 -23.20 14.87
N GLU A 487 -2.68 -23.70 14.32
CA GLU A 487 -1.60 -22.89 13.75
C GLU A 487 -1.22 -23.42 12.38
N PRO A 488 -0.61 -22.56 11.50
CA PRO A 488 -0.10 -23.00 10.21
C PRO A 488 0.97 -24.09 10.40
N ALA A 489 0.88 -25.16 9.59
CA ALA A 489 1.85 -26.24 9.57
C ALA A 489 2.84 -26.07 8.41
N GLU A 490 4.06 -26.60 8.54
CA GLU A 490 5.11 -26.51 7.51
C GLU A 490 4.71 -27.08 6.14
N ASN A 491 3.79 -28.03 6.13
CA ASN A 491 3.26 -28.67 4.90
C ASN A 491 2.14 -27.86 4.22
N GLY A 492 1.86 -26.62 4.68
CA GLY A 492 0.80 -25.75 4.15
C GLY A 492 -0.60 -26.05 4.67
N GLY A 493 -0.73 -26.97 5.66
CA GLY A 493 -1.99 -27.28 6.34
C GLY A 493 -2.09 -26.59 7.70
N TRP A 494 -2.95 -27.16 8.58
CA TRP A 494 -3.20 -26.67 9.92
C TRP A 494 -2.81 -27.73 10.95
N ARG A 495 -2.12 -27.32 12.02
CA ARG A 495 -1.84 -28.14 13.18
C ARG A 495 -2.78 -27.77 14.31
N THR A 496 -3.55 -28.71 14.83
CA THR A 496 -4.42 -28.51 15.97
C THR A 496 -3.60 -28.32 17.23
N LEU A 497 -3.85 -27.22 17.94
CA LEU A 497 -3.27 -26.94 19.26
C LEU A 497 -4.15 -27.50 20.36
N ARG A 498 -5.46 -27.30 20.27
CA ARG A 498 -6.48 -27.82 21.17
C ARG A 498 -7.85 -27.83 20.52
N VAL A 499 -8.75 -28.66 21.03
CA VAL A 499 -10.18 -28.67 20.67
C VAL A 499 -10.95 -27.91 21.73
N LEU A 500 -11.81 -26.99 21.31
CA LEU A 500 -12.69 -26.24 22.21
C LEU A 500 -13.91 -27.11 22.55
N ASN A 501 -14.24 -27.18 23.83
CA ASN A 501 -15.41 -27.92 24.30
C ASN A 501 -16.71 -27.07 24.24
N GLY A 502 -17.83 -27.71 24.56
CA GLY A 502 -19.13 -27.05 24.53
C GLY A 502 -19.26 -25.87 25.49
N ASP A 503 -18.61 -25.92 26.64
CA ASP A 503 -18.65 -24.82 27.62
C ASP A 503 -17.86 -23.61 27.12
N GLU A 504 -16.71 -23.82 26.49
CA GLU A 504 -15.89 -22.75 25.91
C GLU A 504 -16.56 -22.08 24.70
N THR A 505 -17.44 -22.81 24.01
CA THR A 505 -18.23 -22.30 22.86
C THR A 505 -19.65 -21.90 23.26
N GLY A 506 -19.92 -21.68 24.55
CA GLY A 506 -21.26 -21.31 25.06
C GLY A 506 -22.34 -22.28 24.62
N HIS A 507 -22.12 -23.57 24.81
CA HIS A 507 -23.00 -24.67 24.35
C HIS A 507 -23.21 -24.61 22.83
N HIS A 508 -22.10 -24.42 22.05
CA HIS A 508 -22.09 -24.38 20.59
C HIS A 508 -22.74 -23.14 19.95
N ASN A 509 -22.97 -22.07 20.73
CA ASN A 509 -23.64 -20.86 20.23
C ASN A 509 -22.66 -19.82 19.65
N TRP A 510 -21.44 -19.74 20.20
CA TRP A 510 -20.50 -18.70 19.82
C TRP A 510 -19.03 -19.18 19.93
N LEU A 511 -18.15 -18.50 19.19
CA LEU A 511 -16.70 -18.73 19.22
C LEU A 511 -16.02 -17.55 19.92
N PRO A 512 -15.25 -17.76 21.01
CA PRO A 512 -14.45 -16.71 21.61
C PRO A 512 -13.15 -16.53 20.83
N LEU A 513 -12.83 -15.31 20.43
CA LEU A 513 -11.55 -15.01 19.79
C LEU A 513 -10.55 -14.51 20.82
N ALA A 514 -9.55 -15.34 21.12
CA ALA A 514 -8.44 -15.06 22.03
C ALA A 514 -8.89 -14.55 23.42
N GLN A 515 -9.97 -15.12 23.98
CA GLN A 515 -10.49 -14.73 25.29
C GLN A 515 -9.40 -14.84 26.38
N GLY A 516 -9.16 -13.73 27.10
CA GLY A 516 -8.13 -13.64 28.13
C GLY A 516 -6.69 -13.55 27.60
N ARG A 517 -6.50 -13.46 26.28
CA ARG A 517 -5.20 -13.26 25.64
C ARG A 517 -5.17 -11.94 24.88
N THR A 518 -3.98 -11.40 24.69
CA THR A 518 -3.75 -10.12 24.00
C THR A 518 -3.43 -10.27 22.53
N VAL A 519 -3.13 -11.50 22.06
CA VAL A 519 -2.73 -11.84 20.71
C VAL A 519 -3.80 -12.69 20.04
N SER A 520 -4.00 -12.51 18.77
CA SER A 520 -4.97 -13.24 17.95
C SER A 520 -4.78 -14.75 18.01
N GLY A 521 -5.87 -15.49 18.13
CA GLY A 521 -5.93 -16.92 17.90
C GLY A 521 -6.40 -17.22 16.47
N ILE A 522 -6.06 -18.39 15.95
CA ILE A 522 -6.59 -18.93 14.69
C ILE A 522 -7.45 -20.13 15.03
N TYR A 523 -8.67 -20.15 14.54
CA TYR A 523 -9.65 -21.20 14.81
C TYR A 523 -10.17 -21.80 13.51
N ARG A 524 -10.24 -23.12 13.46
CA ARG A 524 -10.93 -23.88 12.44
C ARG A 524 -12.24 -24.37 13.00
N ILE A 525 -13.36 -24.09 12.34
CA ILE A 525 -14.68 -24.45 12.82
C ILE A 525 -15.48 -25.17 11.73
N LYS A 526 -16.38 -26.05 12.16
CA LYS A 526 -17.43 -26.64 11.32
C LYS A 526 -18.78 -26.29 11.89
N LEU A 527 -19.67 -25.81 11.01
CA LEU A 527 -21.04 -25.49 11.35
C LEU A 527 -21.97 -26.65 10.98
N TYR A 528 -23.14 -26.69 11.62
CA TYR A 528 -24.27 -27.51 11.21
C TYR A 528 -25.56 -26.76 11.43
N THR A 529 -26.58 -27.12 10.66
CA THR A 529 -27.93 -26.57 10.78
C THR A 529 -28.93 -27.67 11.05
N TYR A 530 -30.01 -27.32 11.78
CA TYR A 530 -31.14 -28.20 12.00
C TYR A 530 -32.44 -27.41 12.07
N PRO A 531 -33.64 -28.02 11.76
CA PRO A 531 -34.90 -27.34 11.83
C PRO A 531 -35.22 -26.83 13.23
N GLU A 532 -35.87 -25.65 13.32
CA GLU A 532 -36.41 -25.11 14.58
C GLU A 532 -37.63 -25.89 15.07
N LYS A 533 -38.38 -26.56 14.16
CA LYS A 533 -39.60 -27.34 14.43
C LYS A 533 -39.65 -28.64 13.64
#